data_170e9cd1a20cb9763da245a800b57e7c
#
_entry.id   170e9cd1a20cb9763da245a800b57e7c
#
_cell.length_a   1.000
_cell.length_b   1.000
_cell.length_c   1.000
_cell.angle_alpha   90.00
_cell.angle_beta   90.00
_cell.angle_gamma   90.00
#
_symmetry.space_group_name_H-M   'P 1'
#
loop_
_entity.id
_entity.type
_entity.pdbx_description
1 polymer ?
#
loop_
_entity_poly.entity_id
_entity_poly.type
_entity_poly.pdbx_seq_one_letter_code
_entity_poly.pdbx_strand_id
1 'polypeptide(L)'
;KEMSYNNFVDADAALRAAHDFSNPAVAIIKHANPCGVAVGSDIAKAYSAAHATDPVSAFGGVIAANKEVSLEMAEAVAEVFTEVIIAPGYQADALEVLKKKKNLLISIITIPILNI
;
A
#
# COMPACT_ATOMS: atom_id res chain seq x y z
N LYS A 1 -3.72 15.29 -6.49
CA LYS A 1 -2.59 14.84 -7.30
C LYS A 1 -3.06 13.84 -8.36
N GLU A 2 -2.67 14.07 -9.58
CA GLU A 2 -2.99 13.15 -10.67
C GLU A 2 -2.02 11.98 -10.70
N MET A 3 -2.53 10.80 -11.09
CA MET A 3 -1.74 9.59 -11.21
C MET A 3 -1.06 9.55 -12.58
N SER A 4 0.27 9.42 -12.59
CA SER A 4 1.04 9.26 -13.82
C SER A 4 0.84 7.85 -14.41
N TYR A 5 1.25 7.64 -15.66
CA TYR A 5 1.19 6.32 -16.29
C TYR A 5 2.01 5.30 -15.47
N ASN A 6 3.22 5.69 -15.05
CA ASN A 6 4.06 4.80 -14.25
C ASN A 6 3.41 4.44 -12.91
N ASN A 7 2.69 5.39 -12.29
CA ASN A 7 1.93 5.09 -11.08
C ASN A 7 0.83 4.07 -11.34
N PHE A 8 0.15 4.12 -12.50
CA PHE A 8 -0.86 3.13 -12.85
C PHE A 8 -0.28 1.74 -13.00
N VAL A 9 0.88 1.62 -13.66
CA VAL A 9 1.55 0.33 -13.85
C VAL A 9 1.98 -0.24 -12.50
N ASP A 10 2.61 0.58 -11.67
CA ASP A 10 3.06 0.16 -10.34
C ASP A 10 1.88 -0.18 -9.42
N ALA A 11 0.79 0.59 -9.51
CA ALA A 11 -0.42 0.34 -8.72
C ALA A 11 -1.06 -1.00 -9.08
N ASP A 12 -1.14 -1.33 -10.37
CA ASP A 12 -1.69 -2.61 -10.82
C ASP A 12 -0.84 -3.77 -10.32
N ALA A 13 0.49 -3.67 -10.45
CA ALA A 13 1.40 -4.70 -9.98
C ALA A 13 1.32 -4.89 -8.46
N ALA A 14 1.28 -3.79 -7.70
CA ALA A 14 1.18 -3.84 -6.25
C ALA A 14 -0.14 -4.47 -5.80
N LEU A 15 -1.23 -4.08 -6.45
CA LEU A 15 -2.56 -4.59 -6.13
C LEU A 15 -2.65 -6.09 -6.36
N ARG A 16 -2.14 -6.57 -7.48
CA ARG A 16 -2.12 -8.01 -7.78
C ARG A 16 -1.29 -8.77 -6.76
N ALA A 17 -0.09 -8.27 -6.44
CA ALA A 17 0.80 -8.93 -5.49
C ALA A 17 0.17 -9.03 -4.09
N ALA A 18 -0.44 -7.95 -3.60
CA ALA A 18 -1.08 -7.95 -2.28
C ALA A 18 -2.28 -8.88 -2.22
N HIS A 19 -3.07 -8.96 -3.31
CA HIS A 19 -4.30 -9.76 -3.34
C HIS A 19 -4.08 -11.23 -3.66
N ASP A 20 -2.84 -11.67 -3.89
CA ASP A 20 -2.52 -13.08 -3.98
C ASP A 20 -2.62 -13.81 -2.62
N PHE A 21 -2.74 -13.05 -1.54
CA PHE A 21 -2.78 -13.60 -0.19
C PHE A 21 -4.15 -13.39 0.46
N SER A 22 -4.61 -14.36 1.23
CA SER A 22 -5.84 -14.23 2.04
C SER A 22 -5.56 -13.58 3.39
N ASN A 23 -4.34 -13.72 3.93
CA ASN A 23 -3.92 -13.06 5.16
C ASN A 23 -3.60 -11.58 4.89
N PRO A 24 -3.55 -10.73 5.94
CA PRO A 24 -3.13 -9.36 5.75
C PRO A 24 -1.79 -9.29 5.02
N ALA A 25 -1.76 -8.61 3.89
CA ALA A 25 -0.60 -8.53 3.03
C ALA A 25 -0.42 -7.12 2.49
N VAL A 26 0.84 -6.71 2.33
CA VAL A 26 1.21 -5.44 1.74
C VAL A 26 2.28 -5.69 0.68
N ALA A 27 2.12 -5.04 -0.46
CA ALA A 27 3.11 -5.02 -1.52
C ALA A 27 3.58 -3.59 -1.75
N ILE A 28 4.88 -3.42 -1.93
CA ILE A 28 5.49 -2.13 -2.26
C ILE A 28 6.21 -2.31 -3.59
N ILE A 29 5.83 -1.52 -4.57
CA ILE A 29 6.33 -1.62 -5.94
C ILE A 29 6.93 -0.27 -6.35
N LYS A 30 8.05 -0.30 -7.05
CA LYS A 30 8.64 0.89 -7.64
C LYS A 30 9.27 0.54 -8.99
N HIS A 31 8.95 1.32 -10.02
CA HIS A 31 9.44 1.07 -11.39
C HIS A 31 9.11 -0.36 -11.87
N ALA A 32 7.87 -0.80 -11.60
CA ALA A 32 7.35 -2.13 -11.95
C ALA A 32 8.08 -3.29 -11.25
N ASN A 33 8.98 -3.00 -10.30
CA ASN A 33 9.71 -4.02 -9.56
C ASN A 33 9.26 -4.05 -8.09
N PRO A 34 9.07 -5.24 -7.52
CA PRO A 34 8.72 -5.33 -6.10
C PRO A 34 9.91 -4.92 -5.23
N CYS A 35 9.66 -3.97 -4.32
CA CYS A 35 10.60 -3.62 -3.27
C CYS A 35 10.40 -4.51 -2.05
N GLY A 36 9.18 -4.98 -1.84
CA GLY A 36 8.85 -5.91 -0.78
C GLY A 36 7.39 -6.34 -0.88
N VAL A 37 7.15 -7.63 -0.62
CA VAL A 37 5.82 -8.20 -0.48
C VAL A 37 5.84 -9.05 0.79
N ALA A 38 4.92 -8.80 1.71
CA ALA A 38 4.91 -9.54 2.97
C ALA A 38 3.51 -9.70 3.52
N VAL A 39 3.33 -10.77 4.29
CA VAL A 39 2.12 -11.02 5.08
C VAL A 39 2.46 -10.78 6.55
N GLY A 40 1.44 -10.48 7.35
CA GLY A 40 1.58 -10.30 8.77
C GLY A 40 0.32 -10.69 9.50
N SER A 41 0.38 -10.71 10.83
CA SER A 41 -0.79 -11.01 11.65
C SER A 41 -1.82 -9.86 11.62
N ASP A 42 -1.38 -8.65 11.27
CA ASP A 42 -2.24 -7.51 10.98
C ASP A 42 -1.61 -6.70 9.84
N ILE A 43 -2.35 -5.71 9.34
CA ILE A 43 -1.90 -4.97 8.15
C ILE A 43 -0.68 -4.08 8.46
N ALA A 44 -0.55 -3.57 9.67
CA ALA A 44 0.61 -2.75 10.06
C ALA A 44 1.89 -3.58 10.09
N LYS A 45 1.81 -4.81 10.60
CA LYS A 45 2.95 -5.73 10.62
C LYS A 45 3.33 -6.18 9.21
N ALA A 46 2.34 -6.41 8.36
CA ALA A 46 2.58 -6.73 6.95
C ALA A 46 3.32 -5.59 6.26
N TYR A 47 2.92 -4.35 6.49
CA TYR A 47 3.60 -3.18 5.92
C TYR A 47 5.05 -3.09 6.42
N SER A 48 5.25 -3.22 7.73
CA SER A 48 6.61 -3.13 8.30
C SER A 48 7.54 -4.18 7.73
N ALA A 49 7.05 -5.41 7.56
CA ALA A 49 7.83 -6.50 6.96
C ALA A 49 8.14 -6.24 5.48
N ALA A 50 7.16 -5.75 4.72
CA ALA A 50 7.36 -5.43 3.31
C ALA A 50 8.38 -4.30 3.14
N HIS A 51 8.27 -3.24 3.93
CA HIS A 51 9.18 -2.10 3.88
C HIS A 51 10.60 -2.50 4.28
N ALA A 52 10.74 -3.36 5.29
CA ALA A 52 12.04 -3.80 5.80
C ALA A 52 12.84 -4.62 4.77
N THR A 53 12.19 -5.15 3.74
CA THR A 53 12.86 -5.92 2.69
C THR A 53 13.84 -5.06 1.91
N ASP A 54 13.45 -3.83 1.56
CA ASP A 54 14.33 -2.88 0.86
C ASP A 54 13.85 -1.44 1.12
N PRO A 55 14.21 -0.87 2.29
CA PRO A 55 13.72 0.46 2.66
C PRO A 55 14.19 1.56 1.70
N VAL A 56 15.37 1.42 1.13
CA VAL A 56 15.90 2.44 0.21
C VAL A 56 15.11 2.47 -1.09
N SER A 57 14.85 1.30 -1.67
CA SER A 57 14.07 1.21 -2.92
C SER A 57 12.58 1.54 -2.70
N ALA A 58 12.06 1.34 -1.49
CA ALA A 58 10.68 1.64 -1.16
C ALA A 58 10.38 3.15 -1.14
N PHE A 59 11.39 3.99 -0.99
CA PHE A 59 11.21 5.44 -1.00
C PHE A 59 10.63 5.89 -2.36
N GLY A 60 9.49 6.54 -2.32
CA GLY A 60 8.78 6.96 -3.53
C GLY A 60 8.01 5.84 -4.23
N GLY A 61 7.76 4.73 -3.56
CA GLY A 61 7.03 3.60 -4.14
C GLY A 61 5.52 3.74 -4.08
N VAL A 62 4.87 2.71 -4.61
CA VAL A 62 3.42 2.52 -4.56
C VAL A 62 3.13 1.37 -3.60
N ILE A 63 2.23 1.61 -2.65
CA ILE A 63 1.85 0.64 -1.63
C ILE A 63 0.45 0.13 -1.92
N ALA A 64 0.26 -1.19 -1.91
CA ALA A 64 -1.07 -1.80 -1.93
C ALA A 64 -1.24 -2.70 -0.71
N ALA A 65 -2.38 -2.56 -0.05
CA ALA A 65 -2.79 -3.41 1.07
C ALA A 65 -4.03 -4.18 0.68
N ASN A 66 -4.14 -5.43 1.12
CA ASN A 66 -5.31 -6.25 0.83
C ASN A 66 -6.40 -6.17 1.92
N LYS A 67 -6.14 -5.46 2.99
CA LYS A 67 -7.09 -5.23 4.09
C LYS A 67 -7.13 -3.74 4.43
N GLU A 68 -8.10 -3.35 5.24
CA GLU A 68 -8.25 -1.96 5.71
C GLU A 68 -6.97 -1.46 6.38
N VAL A 69 -6.58 -0.24 6.02
CA VAL A 69 -5.39 0.40 6.60
C VAL A 69 -5.71 0.89 8.01
N SER A 70 -4.93 0.44 8.98
CA SER A 70 -5.05 0.83 10.38
C SER A 70 -4.29 2.14 10.66
N LEU A 71 -4.59 2.78 11.79
CA LEU A 71 -3.86 3.97 12.23
C LEU A 71 -2.36 3.66 12.37
N GLU A 72 -2.03 2.51 12.95
CA GLU A 72 -0.63 2.11 13.13
C GLU A 72 0.11 2.03 11.79
N MET A 73 -0.51 1.41 10.78
CA MET A 73 0.06 1.38 9.44
C MET A 73 0.20 2.77 8.85
N ALA A 74 -0.85 3.59 8.96
CA ALA A 74 -0.83 4.95 8.41
C ALA A 74 0.27 5.80 9.00
N GLU A 75 0.51 5.70 10.30
CA GLU A 75 1.58 6.42 10.97
C GLU A 75 2.96 6.01 10.44
N ALA A 76 3.16 4.72 10.22
CA ALA A 76 4.41 4.20 9.65
C ALA A 76 4.59 4.66 8.19
N VAL A 77 3.53 4.60 7.38
CA VAL A 77 3.56 5.07 5.99
C VAL A 77 3.88 6.56 5.92
N ALA A 78 3.33 7.35 6.83
CA ALA A 78 3.51 8.80 6.84
C ALA A 78 4.97 9.23 7.05
N GLU A 79 5.80 8.38 7.63
CA GLU A 79 7.21 8.67 7.86
C GLU A 79 8.07 8.46 6.60
N VAL A 80 7.53 7.84 5.56
CA VAL A 80 8.27 7.51 4.35
C VAL A 80 7.61 8.21 3.16
N PHE A 81 8.41 8.77 2.26
CA PHE A 81 7.85 9.33 1.03
C PHE A 81 7.21 8.20 0.21
N THR A 82 5.93 8.35 -0.10
CA THR A 82 5.13 7.37 -0.83
C THR A 82 4.34 8.12 -1.90
N GLU A 83 4.34 7.60 -3.12
CA GLU A 83 3.60 8.21 -4.23
C GLU A 83 2.11 7.89 -4.18
N VAL A 84 1.79 6.62 -3.95
CA VAL A 84 0.41 6.13 -3.99
C VAL A 84 0.22 5.07 -2.91
N ILE A 85 -0.92 5.10 -2.24
CA ILE A 85 -1.38 4.01 -1.38
C ILE A 85 -2.75 3.55 -1.85
N ILE A 86 -2.94 2.24 -1.97
CA ILE A 86 -4.18 1.62 -2.42
C ILE A 86 -4.61 0.58 -1.40
N ALA A 87 -5.87 0.64 -0.99
CA ALA A 87 -6.42 -0.32 -0.04
C ALA A 87 -7.93 -0.42 -0.23
N PRO A 88 -8.57 -1.50 0.27
CA PRO A 88 -10.04 -1.62 0.21
C PRO A 88 -10.74 -0.61 1.12
N GLY A 89 -10.05 -0.08 2.11
CA GLY A 89 -10.58 0.93 3.01
C GLY A 89 -9.53 1.44 3.96
N TYR A 90 -9.88 2.45 4.74
CA TYR A 90 -9.01 3.10 5.71
C TYR A 90 -9.81 3.39 6.97
N GLN A 91 -9.26 3.12 8.13
CA GLN A 91 -9.85 3.59 9.38
C GLN A 91 -9.88 5.13 9.35
N ALA A 92 -10.88 5.74 9.97
CA ALA A 92 -11.07 7.19 9.90
C ALA A 92 -9.84 7.97 10.39
N ASP A 93 -9.25 7.54 11.50
CA ASP A 93 -8.04 8.15 12.05
C ASP A 93 -6.81 7.92 11.17
N ALA A 94 -6.72 6.75 10.52
CA ALA A 94 -5.67 6.46 9.55
C ALA A 94 -5.75 7.41 8.36
N LEU A 95 -6.95 7.62 7.83
CA LEU A 95 -7.16 8.52 6.71
C LEU A 95 -6.77 9.96 7.05
N GLU A 96 -7.07 10.42 8.27
CA GLU A 96 -6.67 11.75 8.73
C GLU A 96 -5.15 11.93 8.72
N VAL A 97 -4.40 10.91 9.14
CA VAL A 97 -2.93 10.93 9.12
C VAL A 97 -2.42 11.03 7.70
N LEU A 98 -2.94 10.18 6.79
CA LEU A 98 -2.49 10.13 5.41
C LEU A 98 -2.83 11.39 4.63
N LYS A 99 -3.97 12.01 4.88
CA LYS A 99 -4.39 13.23 4.20
C LYS A 99 -3.47 14.43 4.46
N LYS A 100 -2.69 14.39 5.52
CA LYS A 100 -1.71 15.44 5.82
C LYS A 100 -0.51 15.40 4.87
N LYS A 101 -0.34 14.31 4.12
CA LYS A 101 0.76 14.15 3.17
C LYS A 101 0.34 14.69 1.81
N LYS A 102 0.83 15.88 1.45
CA LYS A 102 0.38 16.65 0.28
C LYS A 102 0.59 15.92 -1.06
N ASN A 103 1.65 15.12 -1.16
CA ASN A 103 2.02 14.47 -2.41
C ASN A 103 1.63 13.00 -2.47
N LEU A 104 0.90 12.52 -1.48
CA LEU A 104 0.43 11.14 -1.45
C LEU A 104 -0.95 11.05 -2.10
N LEU A 105 -1.07 10.21 -3.12
CA LEU A 105 -2.36 9.88 -3.72
C LEU A 105 -2.96 8.69 -2.98
N ILE A 106 -4.14 8.89 -2.40
CA ILE A 106 -4.85 7.88 -1.61
C ILE A 106 -5.97 7.33 -2.47
N SER A 107 -5.98 6.00 -2.69
CA SER A 107 -6.98 5.34 -3.53
C SER A 107 -7.68 4.23 -2.76
N ILE A 108 -8.97 4.06 -3.03
CA ILE A 108 -9.79 2.98 -2.48
C ILE A 108 -10.20 2.10 -3.64
N ILE A 109 -9.81 0.82 -3.58
CA ILE A 109 -10.20 -0.15 -4.58
C ILE A 109 -10.75 -1.39 -3.90
N THR A 110 -11.97 -1.75 -4.26
CA THR A 110 -12.58 -3.00 -3.85
C THR A 110 -12.49 -3.97 -5.01
N ILE A 111 -11.82 -5.10 -4.79
CA ILE A 111 -11.77 -6.15 -5.78
C ILE A 111 -12.97 -7.04 -5.55
N PRO A 112 -13.88 -7.20 -6.54
CA PRO A 112 -15.01 -8.10 -6.40
C PRO A 112 -14.50 -9.53 -6.21
N ILE A 113 -15.00 -10.20 -5.17
CA ILE A 113 -14.77 -11.62 -5.02
C ILE A 113 -15.70 -12.30 -6.03
N LEU A 114 -15.11 -12.89 -7.05
CA LEU A 114 -15.86 -13.70 -7.98
C LEU A 114 -16.17 -15.01 -7.28
N ASN A 115 -17.37 -15.12 -6.74
CA ASN A 115 -17.89 -16.40 -6.28
C ASN A 115 -18.36 -17.15 -7.51
N ILE A 116 -17.54 -18.05 -7.94
CA ILE A 116 -17.91 -18.95 -9.02
C ILE A 116 -18.37 -20.25 -8.39
#